data_69cc681ff3acc0a2e9b17b7e7d18f5da
#
_entry.id   69cc681ff3acc0a2e9b17b7e7d18f5da
#
_cell.length_a   1.000
_cell.length_b   1.000
_cell.length_c   1.000
_cell.angle_alpha   90.00
_cell.angle_beta   90.00
_cell.angle_gamma   90.00
#
_symmetry.space_group_name_H-M   'P 1'
#
loop_
_entity.id
_entity.type
_entity.pdbx_description
1 polymer ?
#
loop_
_entity_poly.entity_id
_entity_poly.type
_entity_poly.pdbx_seq_one_letter_code
_entity_poly.pdbx_strand_id
1 'polypeptide(L)'
;MKTKKTIFSYKLTCSLLAFFLFFCSFSFVGCGRSKEPVSKSDFYFNTVITITLYGEENASYIDDCFKLASHYENLFSNTIADSDISKINNAGGTPVTVDDDTIELLQKGIYYGDLSLGQFDITIGK
;
A
#
# COMPACT_ATOMS: atom_id res chain seq x y z
N MET A 1 70.28 24.95 -8.69
CA MET A 1 69.35 25.03 -7.55
C MET A 1 67.87 24.94 -7.94
N LYS A 2 67.50 24.78 -9.24
CA LYS A 2 66.09 24.71 -9.71
C LYS A 2 65.44 23.29 -9.64
N THR A 3 66.22 22.21 -9.76
CA THR A 3 65.72 20.83 -9.86
C THR A 3 65.10 20.25 -8.56
N LYS A 4 65.60 20.64 -7.36
CA LYS A 4 65.05 20.17 -6.11
C LYS A 4 63.62 20.67 -5.77
N LYS A 5 63.29 21.91 -6.23
CA LYS A 5 61.95 22.49 -6.01
C LYS A 5 60.87 21.78 -6.85
N THR A 6 61.24 21.39 -8.07
CA THR A 6 60.29 20.71 -9.00
C THR A 6 59.98 19.28 -8.50
N ILE A 7 61.00 18.56 -8.00
CA ILE A 7 60.87 17.21 -7.46
C ILE A 7 60.00 17.19 -6.18
N PHE A 8 60.10 18.21 -5.35
CA PHE A 8 59.29 18.34 -4.13
C PHE A 8 57.82 18.66 -4.47
N SER A 9 57.59 19.54 -5.48
CA SER A 9 56.27 19.94 -5.90
C SER A 9 55.45 18.76 -6.48
N TYR A 10 56.04 17.93 -7.37
CA TYR A 10 55.26 16.80 -7.93
C TYR A 10 54.98 15.66 -6.92
N LYS A 11 55.88 15.45 -5.96
CA LYS A 11 55.65 14.50 -4.87
C LYS A 11 54.50 14.94 -3.99
N LEU A 12 54.39 16.22 -3.69
CA LEU A 12 53.29 16.79 -2.94
C LEU A 12 51.95 16.67 -3.70
N THR A 13 51.95 16.95 -5.01
CA THR A 13 50.70 16.81 -5.82
C THR A 13 50.31 15.34 -5.98
N CYS A 14 51.21 14.42 -6.20
CA CYS A 14 50.91 12.99 -6.23
C CYS A 14 50.36 12.47 -4.87
N SER A 15 50.91 12.94 -3.75
CA SER A 15 50.39 12.58 -2.42
C SER A 15 49.00 13.11 -2.16
N LEU A 16 48.69 14.35 -2.57
CA LEU A 16 47.37 14.92 -2.47
C LEU A 16 46.36 14.21 -3.37
N LEU A 17 46.76 13.82 -4.58
CA LEU A 17 45.90 13.07 -5.50
C LEU A 17 45.58 11.68 -4.97
N ALA A 18 46.58 10.98 -4.41
CA ALA A 18 46.39 9.67 -3.79
C ALA A 18 45.49 9.74 -2.54
N PHE A 19 45.61 10.79 -1.73
CA PHE A 19 44.75 11.03 -0.58
C PHE A 19 43.30 11.32 -1.01
N PHE A 20 43.11 12.10 -2.07
CA PHE A 20 41.78 12.40 -2.63
C PHE A 20 41.09 11.15 -3.22
N LEU A 21 41.85 10.30 -3.95
CA LEU A 21 41.36 9.02 -4.45
C LEU A 21 40.97 8.05 -3.34
N PHE A 22 41.78 8.01 -2.29
CA PHE A 22 41.47 7.20 -1.11
C PHE A 22 40.21 7.64 -0.38
N PHE A 23 39.98 8.96 -0.28
CA PHE A 23 38.79 9.52 0.35
C PHE A 23 37.53 9.30 -0.52
N CYS A 24 37.63 9.38 -1.85
CA CYS A 24 36.53 9.07 -2.77
C CYS A 24 36.12 7.60 -2.73
N SER A 25 37.03 6.66 -2.40
CA SER A 25 36.72 5.24 -2.30
C SER A 25 35.80 4.90 -1.12
N PHE A 26 35.75 5.73 -0.08
CA PHE A 26 34.87 5.55 1.08
C PHE A 26 33.44 6.06 0.85
N SER A 27 33.19 6.83 -0.20
CA SER A 27 31.88 7.43 -0.48
C SER A 27 30.87 6.46 -1.14
N PHE A 28 31.29 5.24 -1.50
CA PHE A 28 30.43 4.25 -2.18
C PHE A 28 29.76 3.22 -1.25
N VAL A 29 29.91 3.35 0.08
CA VAL A 29 29.24 2.45 1.02
C VAL A 29 27.95 3.09 1.53
N GLY A 30 26.99 3.28 0.64
CA GLY A 30 25.74 3.97 0.92
C GLY A 30 24.51 3.35 0.28
N CYS A 31 24.53 2.08 -0.16
CA CYS A 31 23.30 1.35 -0.45
C CYS A 31 22.80 0.72 0.85
N GLY A 32 21.91 1.41 1.56
CA GLY A 32 21.14 0.82 2.64
C GLY A 32 20.46 -0.42 2.08
N ARG A 33 20.63 -1.56 2.75
CA ARG A 33 19.97 -2.83 2.42
C ARG A 33 18.47 -2.59 2.58
N SER A 34 17.76 -2.28 1.48
CA SER A 34 16.30 -2.27 1.50
C SER A 34 15.86 -3.68 1.87
N LYS A 35 15.05 -3.79 2.93
CA LYS A 35 14.47 -5.07 3.31
C LYS A 35 13.61 -5.56 2.15
N GLU A 36 13.63 -6.87 1.92
CA GLU A 36 12.76 -7.49 0.93
C GLU A 36 11.30 -7.23 1.30
N PRO A 37 10.46 -6.86 0.34
CA PRO A 37 9.04 -6.66 0.59
C PRO A 37 8.37 -7.99 1.00
N VAL A 38 7.46 -7.91 1.96
CA VAL A 38 6.65 -9.05 2.38
C VAL A 38 5.29 -8.95 1.70
N SER A 39 4.91 -10.01 0.98
CA SER A 39 3.63 -10.08 0.27
C SER A 39 2.84 -11.31 0.70
N LYS A 40 1.53 -11.13 0.87
CA LYS A 40 0.57 -12.22 1.00
C LYS A 40 -0.62 -11.97 0.07
N SER A 41 -1.23 -13.04 -0.41
CA SER A 41 -2.44 -13.01 -1.22
C SER A 41 -3.52 -13.84 -0.57
N ASP A 42 -4.76 -13.35 -0.66
CA ASP A 42 -5.94 -14.05 -0.19
C ASP A 42 -7.14 -13.71 -1.09
N PHE A 43 -8.27 -14.41 -0.92
CA PHE A 43 -9.44 -14.29 -1.78
C PHE A 43 -10.60 -13.64 -1.02
N TYR A 44 -10.96 -12.40 -1.42
CA TYR A 44 -12.09 -11.64 -0.89
C TYR A 44 -12.81 -10.90 -2.03
N PHE A 45 -14.08 -10.59 -1.86
CA PHE A 45 -14.91 -9.86 -2.84
C PHE A 45 -14.90 -10.51 -4.23
N ASN A 46 -14.89 -11.84 -4.28
CA ASN A 46 -14.81 -12.64 -5.50
C ASN A 46 -13.55 -12.35 -6.36
N THR A 47 -12.48 -11.87 -5.74
CA THR A 47 -11.20 -11.59 -6.41
C THR A 47 -10.01 -11.93 -5.52
N VAL A 48 -8.83 -12.04 -6.13
CA VAL A 48 -7.56 -12.19 -5.39
C VAL A 48 -7.05 -10.81 -5.00
N ILE A 49 -6.84 -10.61 -3.70
CA ILE A 49 -6.21 -9.40 -3.15
C ILE A 49 -4.78 -9.75 -2.76
N THR A 50 -3.82 -8.99 -3.25
CA THR A 50 -2.40 -9.09 -2.85
C THR A 50 -2.00 -7.83 -2.10
N ILE A 51 -1.48 -7.98 -0.89
CA ILE A 51 -0.98 -6.89 -0.05
C ILE A 51 0.52 -7.04 0.08
N THR A 52 1.26 -5.97 -0.21
CA THR A 52 2.72 -5.93 -0.15
C THR A 52 3.16 -4.81 0.80
N LEU A 53 3.98 -5.17 1.80
CA LEU A 53 4.62 -4.22 2.71
C LEU A 53 6.07 -4.01 2.31
N TYR A 54 6.47 -2.75 2.18
CA TYR A 54 7.84 -2.34 1.86
C TYR A 54 8.51 -1.78 3.11
N GLY A 55 9.68 -2.34 3.47
CA GLY A 55 10.48 -1.82 4.58
C GLY A 55 9.96 -2.15 5.98
N GLU A 56 8.83 -2.80 6.13
CA GLU A 56 8.25 -3.19 7.40
C GLU A 56 8.74 -4.57 7.85
N GLU A 57 8.89 -4.73 9.17
CA GLU A 57 9.32 -6.01 9.75
C GLU A 57 8.15 -6.90 10.16
N ASN A 58 6.98 -6.30 10.37
CA ASN A 58 5.84 -7.00 10.97
C ASN A 58 4.81 -7.39 9.92
N ALA A 59 4.87 -8.64 9.47
CA ALA A 59 3.89 -9.21 8.55
C ALA A 59 2.46 -9.28 9.12
N SER A 60 2.27 -9.05 10.44
CA SER A 60 0.93 -9.07 11.06
C SER A 60 0.01 -7.97 10.53
N TYR A 61 0.55 -6.85 10.05
CA TYR A 61 -0.26 -5.81 9.42
C TYR A 61 -1.02 -6.30 8.19
N ILE A 62 -0.45 -7.25 7.43
CA ILE A 62 -1.16 -7.87 6.31
C ILE A 62 -2.35 -8.70 6.83
N ASP A 63 -2.14 -9.44 7.92
CA ASP A 63 -3.20 -10.25 8.52
C ASP A 63 -4.34 -9.36 9.07
N ASP A 64 -4.02 -8.18 9.60
CA ASP A 64 -5.03 -7.22 10.05
C ASP A 64 -5.80 -6.61 8.86
N CYS A 65 -5.14 -6.33 7.74
CA CYS A 65 -5.80 -5.92 6.50
C CYS A 65 -6.76 -7.01 5.98
N PHE A 66 -6.36 -8.27 6.02
CA PHE A 66 -7.25 -9.37 5.60
C PHE A 66 -8.41 -9.59 6.56
N LYS A 67 -8.23 -9.41 7.87
CA LYS A 67 -9.36 -9.40 8.82
C LYS A 67 -10.38 -8.31 8.48
N LEU A 68 -9.88 -7.10 8.13
CA LEU A 68 -10.75 -6.00 7.71
C LEU A 68 -11.46 -6.31 6.38
N ALA A 69 -10.77 -6.89 5.40
CA ALA A 69 -11.36 -7.34 4.15
C ALA A 69 -12.47 -8.38 4.40
N SER A 70 -12.21 -9.37 5.26
CA SER A 70 -13.19 -10.37 5.67
C SER A 70 -14.40 -9.75 6.37
N HIS A 71 -14.18 -8.76 7.25
CA HIS A 71 -15.27 -8.04 7.91
C HIS A 71 -16.20 -7.37 6.89
N TYR A 72 -15.64 -6.58 5.97
CA TYR A 72 -16.44 -5.90 4.96
C TYR A 72 -17.08 -6.85 3.95
N GLU A 73 -16.45 -7.97 3.60
CA GLU A 73 -17.08 -8.98 2.76
C GLU A 73 -18.32 -9.57 3.44
N ASN A 74 -18.24 -9.86 4.74
CA ASN A 74 -19.38 -10.36 5.51
C ASN A 74 -20.52 -9.35 5.62
N LEU A 75 -20.25 -8.06 5.57
CA LEU A 75 -21.28 -7.03 5.55
C LEU A 75 -21.85 -6.79 4.14
N PHE A 76 -20.98 -6.70 3.11
CA PHE A 76 -21.34 -6.11 1.81
C PHE A 76 -21.51 -7.13 0.70
N SER A 77 -21.25 -8.41 0.92
CA SER A 77 -21.42 -9.43 -0.12
C SER A 77 -22.89 -9.64 -0.46
N ASN A 78 -23.21 -9.68 -1.75
CA ASN A 78 -24.54 -10.10 -2.23
C ASN A 78 -24.66 -11.62 -2.37
N THR A 79 -23.59 -12.39 -2.11
CA THR A 79 -23.56 -13.86 -2.23
C THR A 79 -23.53 -14.57 -0.88
N ILE A 80 -23.12 -13.88 0.21
CA ILE A 80 -23.19 -14.38 1.57
C ILE A 80 -24.60 -14.15 2.11
N ALA A 81 -25.32 -15.23 2.45
CA ALA A 81 -26.74 -15.18 2.81
C ALA A 81 -27.03 -14.29 4.03
N ASP A 82 -26.14 -14.28 5.01
CA ASP A 82 -26.32 -13.52 6.27
C ASP A 82 -25.63 -12.11 6.23
N SER A 83 -25.13 -11.68 5.07
CA SER A 83 -24.59 -10.33 4.92
C SER A 83 -25.71 -9.28 5.01
N ASP A 84 -25.36 -8.06 5.36
CA ASP A 84 -26.32 -6.96 5.45
C ASP A 84 -26.93 -6.63 4.10
N ILE A 85 -26.13 -6.63 3.03
CA ILE A 85 -26.64 -6.42 1.67
C ILE A 85 -27.63 -7.52 1.26
N SER A 86 -27.34 -8.78 1.58
CA SER A 86 -28.27 -9.89 1.31
C SER A 86 -29.57 -9.75 2.11
N LYS A 87 -29.49 -9.35 3.39
CA LYS A 87 -30.68 -9.06 4.21
C LYS A 87 -31.53 -7.94 3.60
N ILE A 88 -30.90 -6.85 3.18
CA ILE A 88 -31.57 -5.72 2.54
C ILE A 88 -32.25 -6.17 1.23
N ASN A 89 -31.54 -6.89 0.38
CA ASN A 89 -32.07 -7.36 -0.91
C ASN A 89 -33.26 -8.31 -0.74
N ASN A 90 -33.27 -9.10 0.32
CA ASN A 90 -34.35 -10.08 0.61
C ASN A 90 -35.47 -9.50 1.48
N ALA A 91 -35.37 -8.27 1.95
CA ALA A 91 -36.32 -7.68 2.89
C ALA A 91 -37.70 -7.39 2.29
N GLY A 92 -37.85 -7.34 0.95
CA GLY A 92 -39.14 -7.08 0.28
C GLY A 92 -39.77 -5.76 0.71
N GLY A 93 -39.00 -4.74 1.05
CA GLY A 93 -39.47 -3.43 1.50
C GLY A 93 -39.72 -3.34 3.02
N THR A 94 -39.47 -4.38 3.79
CA THR A 94 -39.52 -4.31 5.26
C THR A 94 -38.22 -3.74 5.83
N PRO A 95 -38.26 -2.93 6.91
CA PRO A 95 -37.07 -2.44 7.57
C PRO A 95 -36.21 -3.58 8.13
N VAL A 96 -34.90 -3.51 7.94
CA VAL A 96 -33.92 -4.44 8.52
C VAL A 96 -32.89 -3.67 9.33
N THR A 97 -32.37 -4.28 10.38
CA THR A 97 -31.24 -3.75 11.14
C THR A 97 -29.95 -4.22 10.49
N VAL A 98 -29.05 -3.29 10.25
CA VAL A 98 -27.74 -3.50 9.61
C VAL A 98 -26.66 -2.77 10.41
N ASP A 99 -25.39 -3.08 10.12
CA ASP A 99 -24.25 -2.43 10.70
C ASP A 99 -24.12 -0.96 10.27
N ASP A 100 -23.52 -0.13 11.12
CA ASP A 100 -23.30 1.30 10.83
C ASP A 100 -22.44 1.51 9.58
N ASP A 101 -21.44 0.65 9.36
CA ASP A 101 -20.60 0.66 8.15
C ASP A 101 -21.44 0.42 6.88
N THR A 102 -22.44 -0.43 6.97
CA THR A 102 -23.39 -0.66 5.85
C THR A 102 -24.23 0.58 5.60
N ILE A 103 -24.71 1.25 6.64
CA ILE A 103 -25.46 2.51 6.51
C ILE A 103 -24.60 3.57 5.83
N GLU A 104 -23.34 3.74 6.27
CA GLU A 104 -22.41 4.71 5.67
C GLU A 104 -22.15 4.42 4.20
N LEU A 105 -21.95 3.15 3.83
CA LEU A 105 -21.75 2.73 2.44
C LEU A 105 -22.96 3.09 1.57
N LEU A 106 -24.18 2.78 2.04
CA LEU A 106 -25.42 3.08 1.31
C LEU A 106 -25.64 4.57 1.16
N GLN A 107 -25.39 5.37 2.21
CA GLN A 107 -25.47 6.83 2.14
C GLN A 107 -24.52 7.42 1.09
N LYS A 108 -23.28 6.92 1.04
CA LYS A 108 -22.30 7.30 0.00
C LYS A 108 -22.79 6.91 -1.39
N GLY A 109 -23.34 5.70 -1.52
CA GLY A 109 -23.91 5.23 -2.78
C GLY A 109 -25.03 6.13 -3.30
N ILE A 110 -25.97 6.50 -2.45
CA ILE A 110 -27.07 7.42 -2.78
C ILE A 110 -26.51 8.80 -3.15
N TYR A 111 -25.59 9.33 -2.36
CA TYR A 111 -24.96 10.63 -2.63
C TYR A 111 -24.31 10.68 -4.02
N TYR A 112 -23.54 9.66 -4.40
CA TYR A 112 -22.93 9.61 -5.73
C TYR A 112 -23.94 9.34 -6.85
N GLY A 113 -25.01 8.64 -6.56
CA GLY A 113 -26.16 8.50 -7.47
C GLY A 113 -26.75 9.86 -7.84
N ASP A 114 -27.05 10.68 -6.82
CA ASP A 114 -27.59 12.03 -7.00
C ASP A 114 -26.58 12.96 -7.70
N LEU A 115 -25.31 12.94 -7.26
CA LEU A 115 -24.25 13.77 -7.82
C LEU A 115 -24.01 13.47 -9.31
N SER A 116 -24.14 12.22 -9.72
CA SER A 116 -23.94 11.77 -11.11
C SER A 116 -25.19 11.93 -11.97
N LEU A 117 -26.28 12.49 -11.44
CA LEU A 117 -27.57 12.57 -12.11
C LEU A 117 -28.10 11.19 -12.58
N GLY A 118 -27.90 10.18 -11.75
CA GLY A 118 -28.34 8.81 -12.01
C GLY A 118 -27.43 7.99 -12.93
N GLN A 119 -26.23 8.49 -13.27
CA GLN A 119 -25.25 7.70 -14.02
C GLN A 119 -24.60 6.60 -13.17
N PHE A 120 -24.53 6.81 -11.86
CA PHE A 120 -24.11 5.83 -10.88
C PHE A 120 -25.35 5.34 -10.13
N ASP A 121 -25.58 4.03 -10.15
CA ASP A 121 -26.72 3.39 -9.50
C ASP A 121 -26.27 2.15 -8.73
N ILE A 122 -26.45 2.17 -7.42
CA ILE A 122 -26.07 1.05 -6.54
C ILE A 122 -27.07 -0.11 -6.58
N THR A 123 -28.20 0.03 -7.26
CA THR A 123 -29.23 -1.01 -7.32
C THR A 123 -29.06 -1.98 -8.50
N ILE A 124 -28.09 -1.77 -9.37
CA ILE A 124 -27.84 -2.57 -10.59
C ILE A 124 -27.30 -3.98 -10.28
N GLY A 125 -26.77 -4.23 -9.10
CA GLY A 125 -26.06 -5.46 -8.73
C GLY A 125 -26.95 -6.64 -8.32
N LYS A 126 -28.03 -6.96 -9.03
CA LYS A 126 -28.84 -8.15 -8.75
C LYS A 126 -28.37 -9.37 -9.49
#